data_50d065a334362b4c19a4e862ff229262
#
_entry.id   50d065a334362b4c19a4e862ff229262
#
_cell.length_a   1.000
_cell.length_b   1.000
_cell.length_c   1.000
_cell.angle_alpha   90.00
_cell.angle_beta   90.00
_cell.angle_gamma   90.00
#
_symmetry.space_group_name_H-M   'P 1'
#
loop_
_entity.id
_entity.type
_entity.pdbx_description
1 polymer ?
#
loop_
_entity_poly.entity_id
_entity_poly.type
_entity_poly.pdbx_seq_one_letter_code
_entity_poly.pdbx_strand_id
1 'polypeptide(L)'
;EKYNIYQPIDYSKIESNQIITSMLKAVQKNTLVNGESYAVPFCYGTSGLVVNKKAAPNAKDYDALMDVNYKGRISYRLKRPTLIALAFSKGDDPFAKYSDVDAYTKLMEGIGEDLIATKGLVKNYYANGDALLELMRSGEVNVALAWDNGGWKLHDENPDIDFVAPASGALGWIDTFAIPSKAKNVDAAYKWINF
;
A
#
# COMPACT_ATOMS: atom_id res chain seq x y z
N GLU A 1 -11.95 5.87 -19.31
CA GLU A 1 -13.01 5.38 -18.41
C GLU A 1 -13.98 4.43 -19.14
N LYS A 2 -13.58 3.14 -19.20
CA LYS A 2 -14.22 2.08 -20.01
C LYS A 2 -15.70 1.83 -19.65
N TYR A 3 -16.10 2.06 -18.39
CA TYR A 3 -17.43 1.69 -17.89
C TYR A 3 -18.28 2.88 -17.49
N ASN A 4 -17.81 4.10 -17.74
CA ASN A 4 -18.49 5.35 -17.37
C ASN A 4 -18.97 5.37 -15.90
N ILE A 5 -18.09 4.92 -14.99
CA ILE A 5 -18.37 4.85 -13.54
C ILE A 5 -18.18 6.22 -12.89
N TYR A 6 -17.18 6.98 -13.34
CA TYR A 6 -16.84 8.29 -12.82
C TYR A 6 -17.04 9.39 -13.86
N GLN A 7 -17.20 10.63 -13.43
CA GLN A 7 -17.21 11.81 -14.28
C GLN A 7 -15.88 12.55 -14.19
N PRO A 8 -15.49 13.30 -15.22
CA PRO A 8 -14.28 14.14 -15.18
C PRO A 8 -14.34 15.13 -14.02
N ILE A 9 -13.18 15.44 -13.47
CA ILE A 9 -13.02 16.46 -12.42
C ILE A 9 -12.85 17.83 -13.07
N ASP A 10 -13.74 18.77 -12.72
CA ASP A 10 -13.58 20.18 -13.02
C ASP A 10 -12.58 20.79 -12.02
N TYR A 11 -11.32 20.87 -12.41
CA TYR A 11 -10.26 21.41 -11.58
C TYR A 11 -10.37 22.91 -11.31
N SER A 12 -11.25 23.65 -12.01
CA SER A 12 -11.55 25.04 -11.67
C SER A 12 -12.30 25.17 -10.33
N LYS A 13 -12.93 24.09 -9.88
CA LYS A 13 -13.65 23.98 -8.60
C LYS A 13 -12.78 23.40 -7.46
N ILE A 14 -11.52 23.07 -7.72
CA ILE A 14 -10.59 22.49 -6.74
C ILE A 14 -9.58 23.53 -6.28
N GLU A 15 -9.41 23.66 -4.97
CA GLU A 15 -8.37 24.50 -4.37
C GLU A 15 -6.97 23.88 -4.51
N SER A 16 -6.53 23.74 -5.74
CA SER A 16 -5.31 23.00 -6.13
C SER A 16 -4.03 23.54 -5.50
N ASN A 17 -4.02 24.81 -5.07
CA ASN A 17 -2.89 25.43 -4.36
C ASN A 17 -2.68 24.89 -2.94
N GLN A 18 -3.66 24.20 -2.37
CA GLN A 18 -3.57 23.54 -1.07
C GLN A 18 -3.09 22.07 -1.18
N ILE A 19 -3.04 21.53 -2.39
CA ILE A 19 -2.63 20.13 -2.64
C ILE A 19 -1.13 20.07 -2.91
N ILE A 20 -0.45 19.05 -2.34
CA ILE A 20 0.96 18.79 -2.63
C ILE A 20 1.15 18.63 -4.13
N THR A 21 1.92 19.53 -4.74
CA THR A 21 2.05 19.63 -6.20
C THR A 21 2.50 18.34 -6.87
N SER A 22 3.43 17.59 -6.26
CA SER A 22 3.90 16.31 -6.80
C SER A 22 2.80 15.25 -6.83
N MET A 23 1.96 15.19 -5.79
CA MET A 23 0.83 14.26 -5.69
C MET A 23 -0.26 14.63 -6.69
N LEU A 24 -0.58 15.92 -6.82
CA LEU A 24 -1.54 16.42 -7.80
C LEU A 24 -1.11 16.04 -9.23
N LYS A 25 0.13 16.31 -9.60
CA LYS A 25 0.67 15.95 -10.92
C LYS A 25 0.65 14.44 -11.16
N ALA A 26 1.02 13.64 -10.16
CA ALA A 26 0.99 12.18 -10.27
C ALA A 26 -0.43 11.66 -10.51
N VAL A 27 -1.42 12.15 -9.75
CA VAL A 27 -2.82 11.74 -9.92
C VAL A 27 -3.37 12.19 -11.26
N GLN A 28 -3.19 13.45 -11.65
CA GLN A 28 -3.63 13.96 -12.95
C GLN A 28 -3.06 13.12 -14.09
N LYS A 29 -1.75 12.83 -14.08
CA LYS A 29 -1.09 12.01 -15.11
C LYS A 29 -1.67 10.59 -15.20
N ASN A 30 -1.92 9.95 -14.05
CA ASN A 30 -2.33 8.54 -14.00
C ASN A 30 -3.84 8.33 -14.15
N THR A 31 -4.64 9.40 -14.05
CA THR A 31 -6.09 9.34 -14.22
C THR A 31 -6.57 10.07 -15.48
N LEU A 32 -5.64 10.42 -16.38
CA LEU A 32 -5.95 11.13 -17.63
C LEU A 32 -6.56 10.17 -18.64
N VAL A 33 -7.78 10.48 -19.08
CA VAL A 33 -8.47 9.76 -20.15
C VAL A 33 -9.05 10.80 -21.11
N ASN A 34 -8.68 10.74 -22.38
CA ASN A 34 -9.11 11.69 -23.43
C ASN A 34 -8.86 13.17 -23.07
N GLY A 35 -7.79 13.46 -22.35
CA GLY A 35 -7.43 14.83 -21.95
C GLY A 35 -8.09 15.31 -20.64
N GLU A 36 -8.93 14.51 -20.02
CA GLU A 36 -9.61 14.82 -18.76
C GLU A 36 -9.12 13.94 -17.62
N SER A 37 -8.97 14.51 -16.42
CA SER A 37 -8.59 13.77 -15.20
C SER A 37 -9.84 13.42 -14.39
N TYR A 38 -9.84 12.21 -13.80
CA TYR A 38 -11.00 11.64 -13.11
C TYR A 38 -10.85 11.53 -11.60
N ALA A 39 -9.76 12.04 -11.02
CA ALA A 39 -9.53 11.94 -9.59
C ALA A 39 -8.73 13.13 -9.02
N VAL A 40 -8.90 13.36 -7.71
CA VAL A 40 -8.15 14.36 -6.93
C VAL A 40 -7.42 13.63 -5.81
N PRO A 41 -6.13 13.92 -5.49
CA PRO A 41 -5.44 13.31 -4.36
C PRO A 41 -6.18 13.57 -3.05
N PHE A 42 -6.25 12.53 -2.21
CA PHE A 42 -6.79 12.63 -0.86
C PHE A 42 -5.69 12.48 0.19
N CYS A 43 -5.04 11.33 0.22
CA CYS A 43 -3.92 11.07 1.09
C CYS A 43 -2.89 10.17 0.41
N TYR A 44 -1.71 10.10 0.97
CA TYR A 44 -0.63 9.24 0.47
C TYR A 44 0.12 8.62 1.64
N GLY A 45 0.84 7.58 1.37
CA GLY A 45 1.70 6.92 2.33
C GLY A 45 2.54 5.84 1.68
N THR A 46 3.16 5.05 2.53
CA THR A 46 3.99 3.92 2.13
C THR A 46 3.55 2.63 2.82
N SER A 47 3.76 1.51 2.13
CA SER A 47 3.72 0.18 2.72
C SER A 47 5.14 -0.33 2.84
N GLY A 48 5.48 -0.82 4.00
CA GLY A 48 6.78 -1.36 4.34
C GLY A 48 6.66 -2.42 5.42
N LEU A 49 7.66 -2.56 6.26
CA LEU A 49 7.60 -3.45 7.40
C LEU A 49 7.26 -2.69 8.68
N VAL A 50 6.43 -3.28 9.52
CA VAL A 50 6.33 -2.93 10.94
C VAL A 50 6.99 -4.04 11.73
N VAL A 51 7.98 -3.69 12.54
CA VAL A 51 8.90 -4.64 13.16
C VAL A 51 9.07 -4.35 14.64
N ASN A 52 8.98 -5.37 15.48
CA ASN A 52 9.52 -5.30 16.84
C ASN A 52 11.03 -5.50 16.76
N LYS A 53 11.79 -4.41 16.92
CA LYS A 53 13.25 -4.38 16.75
C LYS A 53 14.01 -5.25 17.74
N LYS A 54 13.46 -5.54 18.92
CA LYS A 54 14.07 -6.45 19.89
C LYS A 54 13.85 -7.92 19.49
N ALA A 55 12.67 -8.25 19.01
CA ALA A 55 12.32 -9.61 18.63
C ALA A 55 12.79 -10.00 17.22
N ALA A 56 12.92 -9.01 16.32
CA ALA A 56 13.30 -9.21 14.93
C ALA A 56 14.32 -8.15 14.44
N PRO A 57 15.53 -8.07 15.05
CA PRO A 57 16.50 -7.00 14.77
C PRO A 57 17.05 -7.03 13.33
N ASN A 58 16.95 -8.16 12.65
CA ASN A 58 17.43 -8.35 11.29
C ASN A 58 16.36 -8.20 10.21
N ALA A 59 15.09 -7.95 10.57
CA ALA A 59 14.00 -7.74 9.62
C ALA A 59 14.10 -6.34 9.00
N LYS A 60 14.81 -6.21 7.89
CA LYS A 60 15.10 -4.94 7.19
C LYS A 60 14.57 -4.88 5.77
N ASP A 61 14.09 -6.00 5.24
CA ASP A 61 13.50 -6.09 3.91
C ASP A 61 12.34 -7.09 3.90
N TYR A 62 11.58 -7.12 2.82
CA TYR A 62 10.37 -7.96 2.69
C TYR A 62 10.65 -9.47 2.71
N ASP A 63 11.87 -9.92 2.47
CA ASP A 63 12.29 -11.33 2.64
C ASP A 63 12.09 -11.83 4.08
N ALA A 64 12.10 -10.93 5.07
CA ALA A 64 11.74 -11.24 6.46
C ALA A 64 10.32 -11.82 6.61
N LEU A 65 9.41 -11.58 5.66
CA LEU A 65 8.07 -12.17 5.63
C LEU A 65 8.07 -13.66 5.27
N MET A 66 9.21 -14.17 4.81
CA MET A 66 9.42 -15.59 4.45
C MET A 66 10.57 -16.23 5.26
N ASP A 67 11.11 -15.51 6.25
CA ASP A 67 12.23 -16.01 7.06
C ASP A 67 11.73 -16.97 8.15
N VAL A 68 12.28 -18.19 8.15
CA VAL A 68 11.97 -19.24 9.13
C VAL A 68 12.26 -18.84 10.58
N ASN A 69 13.19 -17.90 10.79
CA ASN A 69 13.53 -17.38 12.12
C ASN A 69 12.37 -16.66 12.78
N TYR A 70 11.41 -16.16 12.00
CA TYR A 70 10.21 -15.46 12.48
C TYR A 70 8.95 -16.34 12.41
N LYS A 71 9.09 -17.66 12.28
CA LYS A 71 7.96 -18.60 12.19
C LYS A 71 6.94 -18.37 13.31
N GLY A 72 5.66 -18.25 12.93
CA GLY A 72 4.55 -18.03 13.83
C GLY A 72 4.49 -16.58 14.40
N ARG A 73 5.30 -15.65 13.86
CA ARG A 73 5.37 -14.24 14.27
C ARG A 73 5.24 -13.26 13.11
N ILE A 74 4.85 -13.76 11.92
CA ILE A 74 4.72 -12.98 10.68
C ILE A 74 3.24 -12.70 10.39
N SER A 75 2.93 -11.51 9.89
CA SER A 75 1.59 -11.16 9.39
C SER A 75 1.64 -10.29 8.15
N TYR A 76 0.74 -10.53 7.21
CA TYR A 76 0.52 -9.69 6.04
C TYR A 76 -0.89 -9.90 5.46
N ARG A 77 -1.28 -9.06 4.48
CA ARG A 77 -2.56 -9.21 3.77
C ARG A 77 -2.38 -10.10 2.54
N LEU A 78 -3.34 -10.98 2.27
CA LEU A 78 -3.40 -11.72 1.01
C LEU A 78 -3.95 -10.81 -0.11
N LYS A 79 -3.13 -9.83 -0.51
CA LYS A 79 -3.47 -8.84 -1.53
C LYS A 79 -2.26 -8.49 -2.40
N ARG A 80 -2.53 -7.90 -3.57
CA ARG A 80 -1.51 -7.50 -4.55
C ARG A 80 -0.31 -6.74 -3.96
N PRO A 81 -0.46 -5.81 -3.00
CA PRO A 81 0.70 -5.16 -2.40
C PRO A 81 1.73 -6.11 -1.78
N THR A 82 1.31 -7.25 -1.23
CA THR A 82 2.25 -8.25 -0.70
C THR A 82 3.06 -8.91 -1.82
N LEU A 83 2.44 -9.23 -2.95
CA LEU A 83 3.15 -9.77 -4.13
C LEU A 83 4.17 -8.77 -4.67
N ILE A 84 3.79 -7.50 -4.77
CA ILE A 84 4.68 -6.42 -5.25
C ILE A 84 5.86 -6.24 -4.29
N ALA A 85 5.61 -6.20 -2.98
CA ALA A 85 6.63 -6.06 -1.96
C ALA A 85 7.68 -7.19 -2.04
N LEU A 86 7.22 -8.43 -2.17
CA LEU A 86 8.13 -9.57 -2.32
C LEU A 86 8.89 -9.58 -3.66
N ALA A 87 8.28 -9.07 -4.73
CA ALA A 87 9.02 -8.88 -5.98
C ALA A 87 10.17 -7.88 -5.81
N PHE A 88 9.96 -6.77 -5.10
CA PHE A 88 11.02 -5.80 -4.80
C PHE A 88 12.19 -6.44 -4.04
N SER A 89 11.94 -7.27 -3.01
CA SER A 89 13.02 -7.94 -2.27
C SER A 89 13.80 -8.94 -3.11
N LYS A 90 13.25 -9.38 -4.26
CA LYS A 90 13.94 -10.20 -5.24
C LYS A 90 14.67 -9.40 -6.33
N GLY A 91 14.62 -8.08 -6.25
CA GLY A 91 15.21 -7.17 -7.25
C GLY A 91 14.37 -6.99 -8.51
N ASP A 92 13.11 -7.43 -8.50
CA ASP A 92 12.18 -7.24 -9.61
C ASP A 92 11.32 -5.99 -9.43
N ASP A 93 11.08 -5.27 -10.52
CA ASP A 93 10.10 -4.19 -10.59
C ASP A 93 8.83 -4.66 -11.36
N PRO A 94 7.74 -5.00 -10.64
CA PRO A 94 6.50 -5.42 -11.28
C PRO A 94 5.86 -4.32 -12.14
N PHE A 95 6.09 -3.03 -11.80
CA PHE A 95 5.51 -1.92 -12.55
C PHE A 95 6.14 -1.79 -13.94
N ALA A 96 7.44 -2.05 -14.06
CA ALA A 96 8.12 -2.07 -15.36
C ALA A 96 7.62 -3.21 -16.28
N LYS A 97 6.99 -4.24 -15.70
CA LYS A 97 6.48 -5.40 -16.46
C LYS A 97 5.00 -5.29 -16.83
N TYR A 98 4.28 -4.22 -16.46
CA TYR A 98 2.82 -4.10 -16.71
C TYR A 98 2.42 -4.14 -18.19
N SER A 99 3.29 -3.74 -19.10
CA SER A 99 3.04 -3.80 -20.53
C SER A 99 3.30 -5.18 -21.15
N ASP A 100 3.98 -6.07 -20.42
CA ASP A 100 4.30 -7.44 -20.82
C ASP A 100 3.52 -8.41 -19.89
N VAL A 101 2.34 -8.84 -20.36
CA VAL A 101 1.43 -9.67 -19.57
C VAL A 101 2.07 -11.00 -19.19
N ASP A 102 2.83 -11.61 -20.07
CA ASP A 102 3.46 -12.93 -19.83
C ASP A 102 4.57 -12.81 -18.79
N ALA A 103 5.45 -11.80 -18.92
CA ALA A 103 6.51 -11.54 -17.96
C ALA A 103 5.95 -11.17 -16.57
N TYR A 104 4.87 -10.36 -16.53
CA TYR A 104 4.19 -10.02 -15.27
C TYR A 104 3.53 -11.22 -14.62
N THR A 105 2.82 -12.04 -15.41
CA THR A 105 2.15 -13.26 -14.91
C THR A 105 3.16 -14.22 -14.32
N LYS A 106 4.23 -14.52 -15.07
CA LYS A 106 5.31 -15.41 -14.59
C LYS A 106 5.95 -14.93 -13.29
N LEU A 107 6.20 -13.63 -13.17
CA LEU A 107 6.72 -13.05 -11.92
C LEU A 107 5.76 -13.26 -10.77
N MET A 108 4.47 -12.95 -10.95
CA MET A 108 3.46 -13.05 -9.89
C MET A 108 3.18 -14.50 -9.48
N GLU A 109 3.21 -15.44 -10.43
CA GLU A 109 3.09 -16.89 -10.17
C GLU A 109 4.27 -17.37 -9.30
N GLY A 110 5.51 -17.03 -9.66
CA GLY A 110 6.69 -17.42 -8.87
C GLY A 110 6.65 -16.86 -7.44
N ILE A 111 6.22 -15.61 -7.25
CA ILE A 111 6.01 -15.04 -5.91
C ILE A 111 4.88 -15.79 -5.17
N GLY A 112 3.81 -16.14 -5.88
CA GLY A 112 2.71 -16.93 -5.31
C GLY A 112 3.16 -18.30 -4.82
N GLU A 113 4.01 -18.99 -5.57
CA GLU A 113 4.61 -20.27 -5.18
C GLU A 113 5.44 -20.15 -3.90
N ASP A 114 6.26 -19.09 -3.77
CA ASP A 114 7.05 -18.83 -2.56
C ASP A 114 6.15 -18.58 -1.34
N LEU A 115 5.09 -17.80 -1.50
CA LEU A 115 4.12 -17.54 -0.44
C LEU A 115 3.38 -18.82 -0.02
N ILE A 116 3.06 -19.69 -0.96
CA ILE A 116 2.46 -21.00 -0.67
C ILE A 116 3.44 -21.89 0.08
N ALA A 117 4.70 -21.93 -0.34
CA ALA A 117 5.75 -22.72 0.31
C ALA A 117 6.01 -22.24 1.75
N THR A 118 5.91 -20.92 2.01
CA THR A 118 6.20 -20.31 3.30
C THR A 118 4.95 -20.04 4.16
N LYS A 119 3.75 -20.40 3.70
CA LYS A 119 2.47 -20.15 4.43
C LYS A 119 2.47 -20.65 5.87
N GLY A 120 3.23 -21.74 6.16
CA GLY A 120 3.36 -22.31 7.50
C GLY A 120 4.17 -21.46 8.48
N LEU A 121 4.80 -20.37 8.01
CA LEU A 121 5.51 -19.41 8.84
C LEU A 121 4.60 -18.30 9.37
N VAL A 122 3.47 -18.06 8.69
CA VAL A 122 2.57 -16.95 8.97
C VAL A 122 1.70 -17.22 10.18
N LYS A 123 1.65 -16.29 11.12
CA LYS A 123 0.75 -16.32 12.29
C LYS A 123 -0.68 -16.02 11.88
N ASN A 124 -0.86 -14.95 11.09
CA ASN A 124 -2.19 -14.46 10.70
C ASN A 124 -2.12 -13.69 9.38
N TYR A 125 -3.18 -13.80 8.61
CA TYR A 125 -3.47 -12.91 7.47
C TYR A 125 -4.50 -11.87 7.92
N TYR A 126 -4.06 -10.65 8.21
CA TYR A 126 -4.96 -9.63 8.73
C TYR A 126 -5.88 -9.06 7.64
N ALA A 127 -7.13 -8.77 8.02
CA ALA A 127 -8.14 -8.19 7.13
C ALA A 127 -8.15 -6.65 7.17
N ASN A 128 -7.96 -6.08 8.37
CA ASN A 128 -7.94 -4.64 8.62
C ASN A 128 -6.76 -4.23 9.49
N GLY A 129 -6.44 -2.92 9.49
CA GLY A 129 -5.28 -2.38 10.19
C GLY A 129 -5.34 -2.55 11.72
N ASP A 130 -6.51 -2.34 12.32
CA ASP A 130 -6.63 -2.40 13.78
C ASP A 130 -6.33 -3.80 14.32
N ALA A 131 -6.81 -4.85 13.63
CA ALA A 131 -6.48 -6.22 13.99
C ALA A 131 -4.97 -6.50 13.94
N LEU A 132 -4.25 -5.93 12.97
CA LEU A 132 -2.80 -6.03 12.92
C LEU A 132 -2.15 -5.30 14.10
N LEU A 133 -2.59 -4.08 14.42
CA LEU A 133 -2.00 -3.30 15.52
C LEU A 133 -2.14 -4.05 16.84
N GLU A 134 -3.28 -4.72 17.10
CA GLU A 134 -3.47 -5.55 18.29
C GLU A 134 -2.50 -6.74 18.36
N LEU A 135 -2.29 -7.43 17.24
CA LEU A 135 -1.31 -8.53 17.17
C LEU A 135 0.12 -8.07 17.42
N MET A 136 0.47 -6.86 16.99
CA MET A 136 1.78 -6.27 17.25
C MET A 136 1.92 -5.83 18.71
N ARG A 137 0.88 -5.20 19.29
CA ARG A 137 0.86 -4.79 20.73
C ARG A 137 0.98 -5.98 21.66
N SER A 138 0.27 -7.06 21.38
CA SER A 138 0.32 -8.30 22.18
C SER A 138 1.63 -9.07 22.01
N GLY A 139 2.47 -8.71 21.03
CA GLY A 139 3.67 -9.46 20.69
C GLY A 139 3.42 -10.80 20.01
N GLU A 140 2.19 -11.07 19.58
CA GLU A 140 1.87 -12.26 18.78
C GLU A 140 2.49 -12.19 17.39
N VAL A 141 2.67 -10.98 16.85
CA VAL A 141 3.35 -10.70 15.59
C VAL A 141 4.54 -9.77 15.86
N ASN A 142 5.67 -10.06 15.26
CA ASN A 142 6.89 -9.28 15.39
C ASN A 142 7.36 -8.69 14.05
N VAL A 143 6.89 -9.22 12.94
CA VAL A 143 7.20 -8.75 11.58
C VAL A 143 5.91 -8.72 10.77
N ALA A 144 5.55 -7.56 10.24
CA ALA A 144 4.37 -7.43 9.41
C ALA A 144 4.60 -6.50 8.23
N LEU A 145 3.98 -6.83 7.08
CA LEU A 145 3.82 -5.86 5.99
C LEU A 145 2.63 -4.97 6.31
N ALA A 146 2.87 -3.69 6.48
CA ALA A 146 1.83 -2.74 6.88
C ALA A 146 2.09 -1.32 6.35
N TRP A 147 1.18 -0.41 6.66
CA TRP A 147 1.32 1.01 6.34
C TRP A 147 2.15 1.75 7.38
N ASP A 148 2.83 2.79 6.95
CA ASP A 148 3.67 3.68 7.74
C ASP A 148 2.93 4.29 8.94
N ASN A 149 1.72 4.82 8.75
CA ASN A 149 0.93 5.42 9.83
C ASN A 149 0.63 4.44 10.98
N GLY A 150 0.38 3.16 10.67
CA GLY A 150 0.18 2.11 11.68
C GLY A 150 1.46 1.83 12.47
N GLY A 151 2.59 1.78 11.75
CA GLY A 151 3.91 1.61 12.36
C GLY A 151 4.29 2.76 13.28
N TRP A 152 4.08 4.01 12.86
CA TRP A 152 4.34 5.19 13.68
C TRP A 152 3.45 5.25 14.91
N LYS A 153 2.17 4.93 14.79
CA LYS A 153 1.26 4.85 15.94
C LYS A 153 1.75 3.82 16.98
N LEU A 154 2.21 2.67 16.54
CA LEU A 154 2.77 1.65 17.44
C LEU A 154 4.09 2.10 18.06
N HIS A 155 4.92 2.83 17.32
CA HIS A 155 6.17 3.39 17.83
C HIS A 155 5.93 4.38 18.97
N ASP A 156 4.93 5.25 18.85
CA ASP A 156 4.55 6.20 19.90
C ASP A 156 4.09 5.49 21.19
N GLU A 157 3.48 4.31 21.07
CA GLU A 157 3.04 3.48 22.19
C GLU A 157 4.19 2.62 22.78
N ASN A 158 5.07 2.13 21.91
CA ASN A 158 6.20 1.26 22.26
C ASN A 158 7.38 1.49 21.30
N PRO A 159 8.46 2.16 21.76
CA PRO A 159 9.62 2.48 20.94
C PRO A 159 10.42 1.27 20.44
N ASP A 160 10.13 0.06 20.92
CA ASP A 160 10.70 -1.17 20.37
C ASP A 160 10.05 -1.59 19.04
N ILE A 161 8.85 -1.07 18.73
CA ILE A 161 8.17 -1.29 17.46
C ILE A 161 8.44 -0.08 16.55
N ASP A 162 8.68 -0.34 15.27
CA ASP A 162 9.00 0.72 14.32
C ASP A 162 8.47 0.39 12.92
N PHE A 163 8.24 1.44 12.13
CA PHE A 163 8.11 1.31 10.69
C PHE A 163 9.50 1.30 10.06
N VAL A 164 9.80 0.25 9.33
CA VAL A 164 11.06 0.07 8.61
C VAL A 164 10.78 0.21 7.11
N ALA A 165 11.35 1.23 6.50
CA ALA A 165 11.39 1.31 5.04
C ALA A 165 12.31 0.20 4.52
N PRO A 166 11.79 -0.76 3.72
CA PRO A 166 12.59 -1.89 3.24
C PRO A 166 13.76 -1.44 2.37
N ALA A 167 14.86 -2.18 2.43
CA ALA A 167 16.07 -1.87 1.67
C ALA A 167 15.81 -1.91 0.15
N SER A 168 14.93 -2.78 -0.31
CA SER A 168 14.49 -2.90 -1.71
C SER A 168 13.52 -1.79 -2.15
N GLY A 169 13.05 -0.95 -1.24
CA GLY A 169 12.14 0.16 -1.48
C GLY A 169 10.74 -0.05 -0.89
N ALA A 170 10.19 1.00 -0.29
CA ALA A 170 8.82 1.01 0.20
C ALA A 170 7.82 1.20 -0.95
N LEU A 171 6.69 0.49 -0.92
CA LEU A 171 5.62 0.66 -1.90
C LEU A 171 4.82 1.93 -1.58
N GLY A 172 5.00 2.99 -2.39
CA GLY A 172 4.23 4.22 -2.30
C GLY A 172 2.81 4.05 -2.86
N TRP A 173 1.83 4.72 -2.25
CA TRP A 173 0.45 4.76 -2.71
C TRP A 173 -0.14 6.17 -2.52
N ILE A 174 -1.16 6.47 -3.33
CA ILE A 174 -1.94 7.70 -3.25
C ILE A 174 -3.41 7.29 -3.33
N ASP A 175 -4.17 7.58 -2.29
CA ASP A 175 -5.62 7.47 -2.33
C ASP A 175 -6.23 8.73 -2.94
N THR A 176 -7.34 8.58 -3.65
CA THR A 176 -7.95 9.66 -4.41
C THR A 176 -9.44 9.74 -4.19
N PHE A 177 -9.99 10.95 -4.27
CA PHE A 177 -11.40 11.17 -4.49
C PHE A 177 -11.74 11.07 -5.97
N ALA A 178 -12.87 10.48 -6.29
CA ALA A 178 -13.48 10.48 -7.62
C ALA A 178 -15.00 10.69 -7.48
N ILE A 179 -15.61 11.38 -8.43
CA ILE A 179 -17.05 11.66 -8.40
C ILE A 179 -17.76 10.66 -9.31
N PRO A 180 -18.72 9.85 -8.79
CA PRO A 180 -19.48 8.93 -9.63
C PRO A 180 -20.21 9.65 -10.76
N SER A 181 -20.30 9.05 -11.94
CA SER A 181 -20.96 9.64 -13.13
C SER A 181 -22.43 9.96 -12.90
N LYS A 182 -23.10 9.23 -11.99
CA LYS A 182 -24.52 9.42 -11.63
C LYS A 182 -24.72 10.18 -10.32
N ALA A 183 -23.69 10.87 -9.81
CA ALA A 183 -23.82 11.68 -8.59
C ALA A 183 -24.82 12.79 -8.78
N LYS A 184 -25.77 12.94 -7.84
CA LYS A 184 -26.83 13.97 -7.89
C LYS A 184 -26.39 15.29 -7.27
N ASN A 185 -25.47 15.24 -6.31
CA ASN A 185 -25.01 16.40 -5.52
C ASN A 185 -23.53 16.71 -5.79
N VAL A 186 -23.20 17.01 -7.05
CA VAL A 186 -21.82 17.24 -7.49
C VAL A 186 -21.17 18.43 -6.78
N ASP A 187 -21.93 19.54 -6.57
CA ASP A 187 -21.41 20.71 -5.88
C ASP A 187 -21.08 20.41 -4.40
N ALA A 188 -21.85 19.53 -3.74
CA ALA A 188 -21.51 19.07 -2.39
C ALA A 188 -20.26 18.20 -2.38
N ALA A 189 -20.04 17.39 -3.43
CA ALA A 189 -18.81 16.62 -3.56
C ALA A 189 -17.58 17.53 -3.69
N TYR A 190 -17.62 18.59 -4.49
CA TYR A 190 -16.53 19.57 -4.58
C TYR A 190 -16.29 20.31 -3.27
N LYS A 191 -17.34 20.67 -2.53
CA LYS A 191 -17.19 21.28 -1.19
C LYS A 191 -16.48 20.32 -0.23
N TRP A 192 -16.82 19.03 -0.27
CA TRP A 192 -16.17 18.00 0.55
C TRP A 192 -14.70 17.81 0.18
N ILE A 193 -14.37 17.78 -1.11
CA ILE A 193 -13.00 17.62 -1.60
C ILE A 193 -12.11 18.78 -1.17
N ASN A 194 -12.66 20.00 -1.09
CA ASN A 194 -11.93 21.20 -0.69
C ASN A 194 -11.90 21.43 0.84
N PHE A 195 -12.62 20.63 1.63
CA PHE A 195 -12.62 20.68 3.10
C PHE A 195 -11.39 19.98 3.68
#